data_a4208e257e08b900723f9ca49d4aa192
#
_entry.id   a4208e257e08b900723f9ca49d4aa192
#
_cell.length_a   1.000
_cell.length_b   1.000
_cell.length_c   1.000
_cell.angle_alpha   90.00
_cell.angle_beta   90.00
_cell.angle_gamma   90.00
#
_symmetry.space_group_name_H-M   'P 1'
#
loop_
_entity.id
_entity.type
_entity.pdbx_description
1 polymer ?
#
loop_
_entity_poly.entity_id
_entity_poly.type
_entity_poly.pdbx_seq_one_letter_code
_entity_poly.pdbx_strand_id
1 'polypeptide(L)'
;EVDQDDNSVMKLNFNISINPGKVVTEIENLSKSYDDNKVLSNVNLLIERKSKIAFVGQNGQGKSTLAKIMVGELAPSTGNSKLGHNVQIGYFAQNQAEYLDGTKTVLQTMIDSANETNRSKVRDVLGSFLFKGDDVEKYVRVLSGGERNRLALAKLLLQPFNVLVMDEPTNHLDIKSKSVLKQALIKFDGTLILVS
;
A
#
# COMPACT_ATOMS: atom_id res chain seq x y z
N GLU A 1 -0.27 -34.59 -11.49
CA GLU A 1 -0.97 -33.56 -12.25
C GLU A 1 -0.45 -32.23 -11.75
N VAL A 2 0.35 -31.57 -12.60
CA VAL A 2 0.94 -30.27 -12.32
C VAL A 2 -0.17 -29.25 -12.54
N ASP A 3 -0.58 -28.58 -11.46
CA ASP A 3 -1.47 -27.42 -11.54
C ASP A 3 -0.88 -26.42 -12.53
N GLN A 4 -1.60 -26.19 -13.61
CA GLN A 4 -1.31 -25.12 -14.53
C GLN A 4 -1.41 -23.82 -13.74
N ASP A 5 -0.26 -23.18 -13.49
CA ASP A 5 -0.17 -21.81 -13.00
C ASP A 5 -1.08 -20.94 -13.86
N ASP A 6 -2.15 -20.46 -13.27
CA ASP A 6 -3.12 -19.58 -13.91
C ASP A 6 -2.43 -18.22 -14.17
N ASN A 7 -1.85 -18.10 -15.36
CA ASN A 7 -1.17 -16.89 -15.85
C ASN A 7 -2.10 -15.66 -15.93
N SER A 8 -3.33 -15.75 -15.44
CA SER A 8 -4.31 -14.66 -15.45
C SER A 8 -4.07 -13.57 -14.41
N VAL A 9 -3.19 -13.82 -13.42
CA VAL A 9 -2.83 -12.84 -12.36
C VAL A 9 -1.94 -11.71 -12.88
N MET A 10 -1.58 -11.68 -14.17
CA MET A 10 -0.35 -11.03 -14.62
C MET A 10 -0.48 -9.77 -15.45
N LYS A 11 -1.55 -9.02 -15.43
CA LYS A 11 -1.67 -7.76 -16.21
C LYS A 11 -1.79 -6.49 -15.37
N LEU A 12 -1.25 -6.48 -14.15
CA LEU A 12 -1.13 -5.24 -13.40
C LEU A 12 0.04 -4.43 -13.98
N ASN A 13 -0.29 -3.48 -14.82
CA ASN A 13 0.67 -2.46 -15.24
C ASN A 13 0.53 -1.25 -14.32
N PHE A 14 1.49 -1.08 -13.43
CA PHE A 14 1.64 0.13 -12.64
C PHE A 14 2.24 1.22 -13.53
N ASN A 15 1.39 1.98 -14.20
CA ASN A 15 1.86 3.12 -14.97
C ASN A 15 2.09 4.29 -14.01
N ILE A 16 3.37 4.55 -13.71
CA ILE A 16 3.78 5.79 -13.07
C ILE A 16 3.60 6.90 -14.09
N SER A 17 2.55 7.69 -13.93
CA SER A 17 2.23 8.80 -14.86
C SER A 17 3.14 10.02 -14.65
N ILE A 18 3.66 10.18 -13.44
CA ILE A 18 4.51 11.32 -13.06
C ILE A 18 5.77 10.78 -12.40
N ASN A 19 6.93 11.15 -12.94
CA ASN A 19 8.20 10.83 -12.31
C ASN A 19 8.50 11.81 -11.17
N PRO A 20 8.80 11.30 -9.96
CA PRO A 20 9.23 12.15 -8.86
C PRO A 20 10.63 12.71 -9.10
N GLY A 21 11.01 13.74 -8.35
CA GLY A 21 12.39 14.21 -8.26
C GLY A 21 13.35 13.10 -7.81
N LYS A 22 14.64 13.36 -7.83
CA LYS A 22 15.67 12.39 -7.42
C LYS A 22 15.45 11.95 -5.96
N VAL A 23 15.17 12.89 -5.07
CA VAL A 23 14.88 12.66 -3.65
C VAL A 23 13.37 12.52 -3.48
N VAL A 24 12.95 11.42 -2.87
CA VAL A 24 11.54 11.11 -2.60
C VAL A 24 11.13 11.59 -1.22
N THR A 25 11.95 11.35 -0.21
CA THR A 25 11.75 11.87 1.13
C THR A 25 13.08 12.13 1.82
N GLU A 26 13.11 13.17 2.62
CA GLU A 26 14.23 13.59 3.46
C GLU A 26 13.74 13.77 4.88
N ILE A 27 14.40 13.12 5.80
CA ILE A 27 14.12 13.17 7.23
C ILE A 27 15.36 13.67 7.94
N GLU A 28 15.22 14.73 8.73
CA GLU A 28 16.32 15.40 9.43
C GLU A 28 16.03 15.53 10.90
N ASN A 29 16.93 14.98 11.74
CA ASN A 29 16.92 15.09 13.19
C ASN A 29 15.53 14.78 13.82
N LEU A 30 14.81 13.84 13.22
CA LEU A 30 13.44 13.53 13.59
C LEU A 30 13.37 12.72 14.86
N SER A 31 12.58 13.20 15.81
CA SER A 31 12.23 12.46 17.02
C SER A 31 10.72 12.47 17.23
N LYS A 32 10.20 11.41 17.83
CA LYS A 32 8.80 11.30 18.22
C LYS A 32 8.68 10.67 19.60
N SER A 33 7.93 11.34 20.46
CA SER A 33 7.53 10.84 21.77
C SER A 33 6.02 10.88 21.92
N TYR A 34 5.50 9.94 22.69
CA TYR A 34 4.13 9.91 23.19
C TYR A 34 4.25 9.98 24.71
N ASP A 35 3.83 11.10 25.28
CA ASP A 35 4.08 11.43 26.68
C ASP A 35 5.57 11.23 27.02
N ASP A 36 5.89 10.42 28.01
CA ASP A 36 7.26 10.11 28.43
C ASP A 36 7.94 9.00 27.60
N ASN A 37 7.23 8.37 26.69
CA ASN A 37 7.75 7.28 25.87
C ASN A 37 8.34 7.80 24.55
N LYS A 38 9.68 7.80 24.46
CA LYS A 38 10.39 8.17 23.24
C LYS A 38 10.44 7.00 22.25
N VAL A 39 9.73 7.13 21.16
CA VAL A 39 9.58 6.07 20.13
C VAL A 39 10.62 6.20 19.02
N LEU A 40 10.93 7.42 18.58
CA LEU A 40 11.94 7.72 17.57
C LEU A 40 12.92 8.75 18.13
N SER A 41 14.21 8.58 17.85
CA SER A 41 15.27 9.45 18.36
C SER A 41 16.26 9.81 17.27
N ASN A 42 16.30 11.10 16.92
CA ASN A 42 17.26 11.69 16.00
C ASN A 42 17.45 10.90 14.69
N VAL A 43 16.33 10.54 14.06
CA VAL A 43 16.33 9.80 12.79
C VAL A 43 16.73 10.73 11.65
N ASN A 44 17.72 10.29 10.87
CA ASN A 44 18.14 10.96 9.63
C ASN A 44 18.07 9.95 8.50
N LEU A 45 17.37 10.28 7.44
CA LEU A 45 17.12 9.35 6.33
C LEU A 45 16.90 10.12 5.03
N LEU A 46 17.53 9.67 3.97
CA LEU A 46 17.31 10.14 2.61
C LEU A 46 16.90 8.96 1.74
N ILE A 47 15.75 9.06 1.10
CA ILE A 47 15.26 8.03 0.17
C ILE A 47 15.22 8.62 -1.24
N GLU A 48 15.94 7.98 -2.14
CA GLU A 48 15.94 8.33 -3.55
C GLU A 48 14.87 7.55 -4.32
N ARG A 49 14.44 8.11 -5.47
CA ARG A 49 13.47 7.45 -6.36
C ARG A 49 13.96 6.08 -6.82
N LYS A 50 13.02 5.16 -7.02
CA LYS A 50 13.25 3.75 -7.38
C LYS A 50 13.96 2.91 -6.32
N SER A 51 14.21 3.45 -5.13
CA SER A 51 14.72 2.65 -4.01
C SER A 51 13.67 1.62 -3.55
N LYS A 52 14.16 0.46 -3.12
CA LYS A 52 13.36 -0.58 -2.47
C LYS A 52 13.92 -0.75 -1.06
N ILE A 53 13.19 -0.28 -0.05
CA ILE A 53 13.66 -0.19 1.33
C ILE A 53 12.73 -0.98 2.23
N ALA A 54 13.29 -1.70 3.19
CA ALA A 54 12.55 -2.35 4.25
C ALA A 54 13.02 -1.87 5.62
N PHE A 55 12.10 -1.42 6.45
CA PHE A 55 12.32 -1.20 7.88
C PHE A 55 11.95 -2.47 8.62
N VAL A 56 12.95 -3.16 9.12
CA VAL A 56 12.79 -4.44 9.83
C VAL A 56 13.14 -4.26 11.30
N GLY A 57 12.36 -4.84 12.18
CA GLY A 57 12.60 -4.80 13.62
C GLY A 57 11.42 -5.36 14.41
N GLN A 58 11.58 -5.43 15.73
CA GLN A 58 10.52 -5.91 16.61
C GLN A 58 9.33 -4.94 16.63
N ASN A 59 8.14 -5.46 16.93
CA ASN A 59 6.96 -4.64 17.14
C ASN A 59 7.18 -3.65 18.30
N GLY A 60 6.64 -2.43 18.15
CA GLY A 60 6.82 -1.37 19.14
C GLY A 60 8.09 -0.54 19.00
N GLN A 61 8.94 -0.81 18.02
CA GLN A 61 10.20 -0.05 17.77
C GLN A 61 10.00 1.22 16.90
N GLY A 62 8.78 1.68 16.72
CA GLY A 62 8.51 2.94 16.03
C GLY A 62 8.47 2.87 14.49
N LYS A 63 8.53 1.69 13.90
CA LYS A 63 8.49 1.52 12.42
C LYS A 63 7.22 2.12 11.80
N SER A 64 6.05 1.75 12.31
CA SER A 64 4.76 2.28 11.86
C SER A 64 4.63 3.78 12.13
N THR A 65 5.18 4.26 13.24
CA THR A 65 5.25 5.68 13.58
C THR A 65 6.06 6.45 12.53
N LEU A 66 7.23 5.92 12.13
CA LEU A 66 8.05 6.53 11.08
C LEU A 66 7.31 6.55 9.74
N ALA A 67 6.67 5.45 9.35
CA ALA A 67 5.86 5.39 8.13
C ALA A 67 4.75 6.45 8.12
N LYS A 68 3.99 6.59 9.20
CA LYS A 68 2.92 7.60 9.33
C LYS A 68 3.45 9.03 9.24
N ILE A 69 4.63 9.29 9.80
CA ILE A 69 5.27 10.60 9.68
C ILE A 69 5.70 10.86 8.23
N MET A 70 6.30 9.88 7.56
CA MET A 70 6.72 10.01 6.17
C MET A 70 5.56 10.30 5.22
N VAL A 71 4.39 9.70 5.44
CA VAL A 71 3.20 9.93 4.61
C VAL A 71 2.39 11.16 5.02
N GLY A 72 2.77 11.84 6.11
CA GLY A 72 2.12 13.06 6.58
C GLY A 72 0.88 12.85 7.46
N GLU A 73 0.61 11.63 7.90
CA GLU A 73 -0.50 11.32 8.82
C GLU A 73 -0.20 11.67 10.27
N LEU A 74 1.07 11.80 10.61
CA LEU A 74 1.52 12.08 11.96
C LEU A 74 2.63 13.14 11.95
N ALA A 75 2.52 14.14 12.83
CA ALA A 75 3.58 15.13 13.01
C ALA A 75 4.71 14.58 13.91
N PRO A 76 5.99 14.88 13.61
CA PRO A 76 7.09 14.59 14.53
C PRO A 76 7.01 15.47 15.78
N SER A 77 7.67 15.06 16.88
CA SER A 77 7.84 15.92 18.06
C SER A 77 8.93 16.97 17.83
N THR A 78 10.03 16.57 17.17
CA THR A 78 11.11 17.46 16.75
C THR A 78 11.68 17.00 15.42
N GLY A 79 12.44 17.86 14.75
CA GLY A 79 12.96 17.60 13.42
C GLY A 79 11.91 17.75 12.33
N ASN A 80 12.21 17.30 11.13
CA ASN A 80 11.28 17.40 10.01
C ASN A 80 11.30 16.18 9.12
N SER A 81 10.19 16.01 8.37
CA SER A 81 10.05 15.04 7.27
C SER A 81 9.49 15.79 6.07
N LYS A 82 10.19 15.71 4.94
CA LYS A 82 9.89 16.48 3.73
C LYS A 82 9.78 15.57 2.54
N LEU A 83 8.68 15.69 1.80
CA LEU A 83 8.50 14.99 0.54
C LEU A 83 9.17 15.75 -0.60
N GLY A 84 9.75 15.01 -1.53
CA GLY A 84 10.34 15.54 -2.73
C GLY A 84 9.31 16.06 -3.74
N HIS A 85 9.82 16.65 -4.82
CA HIS A 85 8.98 17.19 -5.89
C HIS A 85 8.23 16.08 -6.63
N ASN A 86 6.97 16.34 -6.97
CA ASN A 86 6.08 15.39 -7.68
C ASN A 86 5.91 14.02 -7.02
N VAL A 87 6.13 13.91 -5.72
CA VAL A 87 5.90 12.66 -4.98
C VAL A 87 4.40 12.46 -4.76
N GLN A 88 3.92 11.30 -5.21
CA GLN A 88 2.56 10.82 -4.98
C GLN A 88 2.64 9.52 -4.21
N ILE A 89 2.16 9.52 -2.97
CA ILE A 89 2.25 8.38 -2.07
C ILE A 89 0.98 7.55 -2.12
N GLY A 90 1.13 6.22 -2.33
CA GLY A 90 0.15 5.22 -1.96
C GLY A 90 0.54 4.65 -0.59
N TYR A 91 -0.35 4.70 0.38
CA TYR A 91 -0.11 4.17 1.71
C TYR A 91 -1.07 3.04 2.04
N PHE A 92 -0.51 1.87 2.31
CA PHE A 92 -1.24 0.71 2.83
C PHE A 92 -0.96 0.57 4.32
N ALA A 93 -1.86 1.14 5.11
CA ALA A 93 -1.77 1.14 6.57
C ALA A 93 -2.05 -0.26 7.14
N GLN A 94 -1.54 -0.51 8.34
CA GLN A 94 -1.94 -1.68 9.12
C GLN A 94 -3.47 -1.71 9.27
N ASN A 95 -4.07 -2.88 9.09
CA ASN A 95 -5.54 -3.09 9.14
C ASN A 95 -6.35 -2.29 8.11
N GLN A 96 -5.76 -1.93 6.98
CA GLN A 96 -6.42 -1.16 5.92
C GLN A 96 -7.77 -1.76 5.47
N ALA A 97 -7.89 -3.08 5.52
CA ALA A 97 -9.12 -3.80 5.15
C ALA A 97 -10.32 -3.54 6.11
N GLU A 98 -10.05 -3.10 7.33
CA GLU A 98 -11.10 -2.79 8.33
C GLU A 98 -11.86 -1.50 7.99
N TYR A 99 -11.28 -0.63 7.19
CA TYR A 99 -11.89 0.64 6.75
C TYR A 99 -12.77 0.49 5.50
N LEU A 100 -12.93 -0.72 4.98
CA LEU A 100 -13.84 -0.97 3.86
C LEU A 100 -15.30 -0.92 4.32
N ASP A 101 -16.14 -0.29 3.52
CA ASP A 101 -17.59 -0.19 3.78
C ASP A 101 -18.28 -1.53 3.50
N GLY A 102 -18.70 -2.22 4.56
CA GLY A 102 -19.37 -3.52 4.48
C GLY A 102 -20.72 -3.51 3.75
N THR A 103 -21.34 -2.35 3.58
CA THR A 103 -22.63 -2.19 2.90
C THR A 103 -22.54 -2.11 1.39
N LYS A 104 -21.33 -1.97 0.85
CA LYS A 104 -21.05 -1.92 -0.60
C LYS A 104 -20.66 -3.29 -1.13
N THR A 105 -20.89 -3.50 -2.42
CA THR A 105 -20.31 -4.65 -3.11
C THR A 105 -18.83 -4.41 -3.42
N VAL A 106 -18.12 -5.48 -3.76
CA VAL A 106 -16.72 -5.42 -4.22
C VAL A 106 -16.61 -4.45 -5.40
N LEU A 107 -17.48 -4.60 -6.40
CA LEU A 107 -17.49 -3.75 -7.59
C LEU A 107 -17.78 -2.28 -7.23
N GLN A 108 -18.78 -2.03 -6.39
CA GLN A 108 -19.14 -0.66 -5.98
C GLN A 108 -18.00 0.03 -5.24
N THR A 109 -17.32 -0.69 -4.34
CA THR A 109 -16.13 -0.18 -3.62
C THR A 109 -15.05 0.29 -4.58
N MET A 110 -14.80 -0.46 -5.64
CA MET A 110 -13.81 -0.11 -6.66
C MET A 110 -14.26 1.04 -7.55
N ILE A 111 -15.53 1.04 -7.99
CA ILE A 111 -16.10 2.11 -8.83
C ILE A 111 -16.06 3.45 -8.10
N ASP A 112 -16.41 3.50 -6.81
CA ASP A 112 -16.39 4.71 -6.00
C ASP A 112 -14.97 5.26 -5.79
N SER A 113 -13.97 4.40 -5.90
CA SER A 113 -12.56 4.76 -5.76
C SER A 113 -11.88 5.10 -7.09
N ALA A 114 -12.54 4.79 -8.21
CA ALA A 114 -12.02 5.01 -9.55
C ALA A 114 -12.28 6.45 -10.02
N ASN A 115 -11.35 6.98 -10.81
CA ASN A 115 -11.54 8.20 -11.59
C ASN A 115 -11.98 7.86 -13.03
N GLU A 116 -12.24 8.87 -13.84
CA GLU A 116 -12.69 8.69 -15.23
C GLU A 116 -11.69 7.87 -16.09
N THR A 117 -10.40 8.03 -15.83
CA THR A 117 -9.33 7.41 -16.64
C THR A 117 -9.11 5.94 -16.33
N ASN A 118 -9.42 5.49 -15.09
CA ASN A 118 -9.17 4.11 -14.66
C ASN A 118 -10.45 3.30 -14.41
N ARG A 119 -11.62 3.91 -14.53
CA ARG A 119 -12.92 3.26 -14.29
C ARG A 119 -13.14 2.04 -15.20
N SER A 120 -12.69 2.09 -16.44
CA SER A 120 -12.76 0.96 -17.37
C SER A 120 -11.88 -0.22 -16.96
N LYS A 121 -10.85 0.01 -16.16
CA LYS A 121 -9.88 -1.01 -15.71
C LYS A 121 -10.29 -1.70 -14.41
N VAL A 122 -11.38 -1.27 -13.76
CA VAL A 122 -11.81 -1.79 -12.46
C VAL A 122 -11.95 -3.30 -12.46
N ARG A 123 -12.64 -3.88 -13.46
CA ARG A 123 -12.85 -5.33 -13.54
C ARG A 123 -11.56 -6.11 -13.79
N ASP A 124 -10.64 -5.56 -14.59
CA ASP A 124 -9.35 -6.17 -14.87
C ASP A 124 -8.47 -6.19 -13.60
N VAL A 125 -8.46 -5.08 -12.84
CA VAL A 125 -7.77 -5.00 -11.56
C VAL A 125 -8.36 -6.00 -10.57
N LEU A 126 -9.69 -6.06 -10.43
CA LEU A 126 -10.36 -7.04 -9.57
C LEU A 126 -10.02 -8.48 -9.95
N GLY A 127 -10.02 -8.79 -11.25
CA GLY A 127 -9.61 -10.10 -11.76
C GLY A 127 -8.19 -10.47 -11.38
N SER A 128 -7.27 -9.51 -11.42
CA SER A 128 -5.87 -9.68 -10.99
C SER A 128 -5.74 -9.95 -9.48
N PHE A 129 -6.72 -9.51 -8.68
CA PHE A 129 -6.82 -9.79 -7.24
C PHE A 129 -7.78 -10.94 -6.92
N LEU A 130 -8.01 -11.83 -7.90
CA LEU A 130 -8.80 -13.07 -7.76
C LEU A 130 -10.31 -12.88 -7.52
N PHE A 131 -10.86 -11.72 -7.84
CA PHE A 131 -12.32 -11.50 -7.88
C PHE A 131 -12.82 -11.74 -9.30
N LYS A 132 -13.45 -12.89 -9.53
CA LYS A 132 -13.93 -13.33 -10.87
C LYS A 132 -15.43 -13.59 -10.85
N GLY A 133 -16.08 -13.38 -12.00
CA GLY A 133 -17.49 -13.66 -12.17
C GLY A 133 -18.35 -12.96 -11.12
N ASP A 134 -19.15 -13.73 -10.39
CA ASP A 134 -20.09 -13.24 -9.38
C ASP A 134 -19.43 -12.74 -8.09
N ASP A 135 -18.12 -12.97 -7.91
CA ASP A 135 -17.40 -12.49 -6.72
C ASP A 135 -17.46 -10.96 -6.59
N VAL A 136 -17.54 -10.25 -7.71
CA VAL A 136 -17.59 -8.78 -7.73
C VAL A 136 -18.91 -8.21 -7.20
N GLU A 137 -19.97 -9.01 -7.19
CA GLU A 137 -21.29 -8.64 -6.69
C GLU A 137 -21.47 -8.96 -5.18
N LYS A 138 -20.51 -9.68 -4.58
CA LYS A 138 -20.53 -9.93 -3.14
C LYS A 138 -20.39 -8.65 -2.35
N TYR A 139 -21.13 -8.55 -1.26
CA TYR A 139 -20.97 -7.47 -0.29
C TYR A 139 -19.66 -7.63 0.49
N VAL A 140 -18.98 -6.52 0.77
CA VAL A 140 -17.73 -6.51 1.53
C VAL A 140 -17.87 -7.20 2.90
N ARG A 141 -19.02 -7.06 3.56
CA ARG A 141 -19.30 -7.69 4.87
C ARG A 141 -19.23 -9.22 4.87
N VAL A 142 -19.47 -9.89 3.72
CA VAL A 142 -19.42 -11.36 3.62
C VAL A 142 -18.07 -11.90 3.17
N LEU A 143 -17.11 -11.03 2.85
CA LEU A 143 -15.77 -11.42 2.45
C LEU A 143 -14.98 -11.98 3.64
N SER A 144 -14.11 -12.95 3.36
CA SER A 144 -13.06 -13.38 4.29
C SER A 144 -12.05 -12.26 4.56
N GLY A 145 -11.24 -12.40 5.60
CA GLY A 145 -10.16 -11.45 5.89
C GLY A 145 -9.17 -11.30 4.72
N GLY A 146 -8.77 -12.41 4.09
CA GLY A 146 -7.90 -12.42 2.91
C GLY A 146 -8.53 -11.71 1.71
N GLU A 147 -9.82 -11.96 1.43
CA GLU A 147 -10.55 -11.27 0.37
C GLU A 147 -10.66 -9.76 0.62
N ARG A 148 -10.94 -9.33 1.86
CA ARG A 148 -10.96 -7.90 2.21
C ARG A 148 -9.59 -7.25 2.01
N ASN A 149 -8.51 -7.92 2.40
CA ASN A 149 -7.16 -7.42 2.18
C ASN A 149 -6.83 -7.29 0.68
N ARG A 150 -7.20 -8.28 -0.15
CA ARG A 150 -7.05 -8.18 -1.61
C ARG A 150 -7.86 -7.03 -2.19
N LEU A 151 -9.09 -6.82 -1.72
CA LEU A 151 -9.92 -5.69 -2.16
C LEU A 151 -9.30 -4.34 -1.77
N ALA A 152 -8.79 -4.21 -0.55
CA ALA A 152 -8.11 -3.00 -0.08
C ALA A 152 -6.85 -2.71 -0.92
N LEU A 153 -6.07 -3.73 -1.26
CA LEU A 153 -4.93 -3.61 -2.17
C LEU A 153 -5.37 -3.18 -3.57
N ALA A 154 -6.37 -3.82 -4.14
CA ALA A 154 -6.91 -3.47 -5.46
C ALA A 154 -7.39 -2.01 -5.48
N LYS A 155 -8.07 -1.56 -4.44
CA LYS A 155 -8.53 -0.18 -4.28
C LYS A 155 -7.36 0.81 -4.25
N LEU A 156 -6.29 0.50 -3.50
CA LEU A 156 -5.09 1.31 -3.46
C LEU A 156 -4.47 1.46 -4.85
N LEU A 157 -4.39 0.35 -5.61
CA LEU A 157 -3.72 0.32 -6.90
C LEU A 157 -4.47 1.04 -8.02
N LEU A 158 -5.73 1.42 -7.80
CA LEU A 158 -6.44 2.34 -8.68
C LEU A 158 -5.98 3.80 -8.54
N GLN A 159 -5.35 4.15 -7.42
CA GLN A 159 -4.90 5.52 -7.19
C GLN A 159 -3.58 5.77 -7.90
N PRO A 160 -3.34 6.99 -8.39
CA PRO A 160 -2.04 7.35 -8.92
C PRO A 160 -1.02 7.45 -7.78
N PHE A 161 0.09 6.75 -7.87
CA PHE A 161 1.22 6.88 -6.96
C PHE A 161 2.54 6.51 -7.66
N ASN A 162 3.63 7.09 -7.20
CA ASN A 162 4.99 6.76 -7.62
C ASN A 162 5.87 6.31 -6.45
N VAL A 163 5.33 6.42 -5.24
CA VAL A 163 5.92 5.90 -4.01
C VAL A 163 4.86 5.07 -3.29
N LEU A 164 5.20 3.83 -2.95
CA LEU A 164 4.33 2.93 -2.21
C LEU A 164 4.92 2.65 -0.83
N VAL A 165 4.18 3.00 0.21
CA VAL A 165 4.51 2.70 1.60
C VAL A 165 3.53 1.65 2.11
N MET A 166 4.04 0.54 2.62
CA MET A 166 3.22 -0.56 3.12
C MET A 166 3.64 -0.92 4.54
N ASP A 167 2.68 -0.85 5.46
CA ASP A 167 2.89 -1.17 6.87
C ASP A 167 2.31 -2.54 7.19
N GLU A 168 3.18 -3.50 7.54
CA GLU A 168 2.84 -4.89 7.86
C GLU A 168 1.92 -5.55 6.81
N PRO A 169 2.22 -5.44 5.50
CA PRO A 169 1.27 -5.79 4.44
C PRO A 169 0.93 -7.27 4.37
N THR A 170 1.73 -8.15 4.98
CA THR A 170 1.54 -9.60 4.95
C THR A 170 0.78 -10.13 6.16
N ASN A 171 0.53 -9.30 7.18
CA ASN A 171 -0.21 -9.71 8.36
C ASN A 171 -1.64 -10.15 8.00
N HIS A 172 -2.03 -11.30 8.52
CA HIS A 172 -3.35 -11.91 8.30
C HIS A 172 -3.69 -12.24 6.84
N LEU A 173 -2.69 -12.27 5.94
CA LEU A 173 -2.89 -12.71 4.57
C LEU A 173 -2.80 -14.24 4.45
N ASP A 174 -3.74 -14.81 3.68
CA ASP A 174 -3.63 -16.19 3.20
C ASP A 174 -2.52 -16.33 2.12
N ILE A 175 -2.17 -17.57 1.78
CA ILE A 175 -1.09 -17.86 0.81
C ILE A 175 -1.38 -17.23 -0.56
N LYS A 176 -2.63 -17.28 -1.02
CA LYS A 176 -3.04 -16.69 -2.31
C LYS A 176 -2.87 -15.18 -2.31
N SER A 177 -3.31 -14.51 -1.24
CA SER A 177 -3.19 -13.06 -1.07
C SER A 177 -1.71 -12.63 -1.01
N LYS A 178 -0.86 -13.39 -0.30
CA LYS A 178 0.59 -13.14 -0.27
C LYS A 178 1.22 -13.25 -1.66
N SER A 179 0.82 -14.25 -2.44
CA SER A 179 1.31 -14.44 -3.81
C SER A 179 0.91 -13.27 -4.72
N VAL A 180 -0.34 -12.84 -4.67
CA VAL A 180 -0.85 -11.69 -5.43
C VAL A 180 -0.08 -10.42 -5.06
N LEU A 181 0.09 -10.13 -3.77
CA LEU A 181 0.85 -8.99 -3.28
C LEU A 181 2.30 -9.02 -3.80
N LYS A 182 2.97 -10.17 -3.66
CA LYS A 182 4.35 -10.35 -4.13
C LYS A 182 4.49 -10.03 -5.62
N GLN A 183 3.58 -10.56 -6.45
CA GLN A 183 3.59 -10.31 -7.90
C GLN A 183 3.36 -8.82 -8.23
N ALA A 184 2.45 -8.17 -7.50
CA ALA A 184 2.21 -6.74 -7.64
C ALA A 184 3.48 -5.92 -7.31
N LEU A 185 4.16 -6.23 -6.20
CA LEU A 185 5.35 -5.51 -5.76
C LEU A 185 6.55 -5.70 -6.69
N ILE A 186 6.73 -6.91 -7.25
CA ILE A 186 7.81 -7.19 -8.23
C ILE A 186 7.64 -6.33 -9.47
N LYS A 187 6.41 -6.10 -9.92
CA LYS A 187 6.12 -5.30 -11.12
C LYS A 187 6.12 -3.80 -10.91
N PHE A 188 6.10 -3.36 -9.65
CA PHE A 188 6.08 -1.94 -9.34
C PHE A 188 7.43 -1.28 -9.60
N ASP A 189 7.51 -0.39 -10.60
CA ASP A 189 8.73 0.34 -11.01
C ASP A 189 8.93 1.67 -10.24
N GLY A 190 8.19 1.90 -9.18
CA GLY A 190 8.35 3.07 -8.31
C GLY A 190 9.26 2.83 -7.12
N THR A 191 9.22 3.75 -6.19
CA THR A 191 9.87 3.64 -4.88
C THR A 191 8.99 2.84 -3.93
N LEU A 192 9.56 1.83 -3.29
CA LEU A 192 8.85 0.95 -2.37
C LEU A 192 9.47 1.04 -0.97
N ILE A 193 8.63 1.26 0.03
CA ILE A 193 9.01 1.30 1.44
C ILE A 193 8.13 0.29 2.17
N LEU A 194 8.74 -0.74 2.69
CA LEU A 194 8.07 -1.78 3.49
C LEU A 194 8.40 -1.62 4.96
N VAL A 195 7.40 -1.77 5.79
CA VAL A 195 7.53 -1.85 7.25
C VAL A 195 7.11 -3.26 7.68
N SER A 196 8.03 -3.97 8.33
CA SER A 196 7.80 -5.37 8.74
C SER A 196 8.49 -5.72 10.06
#